data_e3aef9d018bb97c49b3d988f5fda575e
#
_entry.id   e3aef9d018bb97c49b3d988f5fda575e
#
_cell.length_a   1.000
_cell.length_b   1.000
_cell.length_c   1.000
_cell.angle_alpha   90.00
_cell.angle_beta   90.00
_cell.angle_gamma   90.00
#
_symmetry.space_group_name_H-M   'P 1'
#
loop_
_entity.id
_entity.type
_entity.pdbx_description
1 polymer ?
#
loop_
_entity_poly.entity_id
_entity_poly.type
_entity_poly.pdbx_seq_one_letter_code
_entity_poly.pdbx_strand_id
1 'polypeptide(L)'
;MRLGKLSAFALAALLAQGAAAAAGGARGAAGGARRQGAAAVYRLDAARSKFVIRAFAGGPLWFKGHDHLVAASEFTGEARLTPGSVSPASLTLAVRAASLAETREVFTVEQKKIINGELRDAVLEADKYPEITFRSTDVSVEPAGGDLFRIKLGGDLTLRGVTRHTVIPVEVTLRGGELRARGEFDIKRSDFKVPATAAFHGTVRVRDRLKVSFDIVARRT
;
A
#
# COMPACT_ATOMS: atom_id res chain seq x y z
N MET A 1 -3.83 -11.07 56.80
CA MET A 1 -3.96 -12.52 57.13
C MET A 1 -3.87 -13.30 55.82
N ARG A 2 -2.79 -14.14 55.72
CA ARG A 2 -2.54 -15.32 54.88
C ARG A 2 -2.58 -15.15 53.36
N LEU A 3 -1.46 -15.10 52.62
CA LEU A 3 -0.43 -16.15 52.35
C LEU A 3 -0.94 -17.41 51.64
N GLY A 4 -0.28 -17.72 50.55
CA GLY A 4 -0.12 -19.07 50.00
C GLY A 4 0.11 -19.04 48.47
N LYS A 5 1.33 -18.95 47.96
CA LYS A 5 2.36 -19.98 47.63
C LYS A 5 2.03 -20.69 46.30
N LEU A 6 2.82 -20.48 45.19
CA LEU A 6 4.08 -21.18 44.79
C LEU A 6 3.92 -22.66 44.53
N SER A 7 4.31 -23.05 43.28
CA SER A 7 5.22 -24.18 42.90
C SER A 7 4.97 -24.49 41.42
N ALA A 8 5.85 -24.40 40.46
CA ALA A 8 7.20 -24.90 40.15
C ALA A 8 7.37 -26.40 40.31
N PHE A 9 7.77 -27.08 39.24
CA PHE A 9 8.63 -28.27 39.13
C PHE A 9 8.34 -28.89 37.74
N ALA A 10 9.25 -28.91 36.77
CA ALA A 10 10.57 -29.55 36.65
C ALA A 10 10.53 -31.00 36.13
N LEU A 11 11.16 -31.17 34.98
CA LEU A 11 12.16 -32.15 34.61
C LEU A 11 11.85 -33.66 34.73
N ALA A 12 11.98 -34.39 33.60
CA ALA A 12 12.86 -35.55 33.54
C ALA A 12 12.98 -36.11 32.12
N ALA A 13 14.23 -36.22 31.69
CA ALA A 13 14.69 -37.02 30.58
C ALA A 13 14.80 -38.47 30.99
N LEU A 14 14.57 -39.41 30.08
CA LEU A 14 15.28 -40.70 30.14
C LEU A 14 15.47 -41.33 28.75
N LEU A 15 16.71 -41.70 28.51
CA LEU A 15 17.25 -42.47 27.39
C LEU A 15 16.82 -43.95 27.49
N ALA A 16 16.63 -44.61 26.33
CA ALA A 16 17.07 -46.00 26.18
C ALA A 16 17.17 -46.38 24.69
N GLN A 17 18.28 -47.03 24.42
CA GLN A 17 18.80 -47.55 23.16
C GLN A 17 18.06 -48.83 22.71
N GLY A 18 18.10 -49.11 21.40
CA GLY A 18 17.73 -50.39 20.88
C GLY A 18 17.91 -50.45 19.37
N ALA A 19 19.02 -51.01 18.93
CA ALA A 19 19.37 -51.28 17.55
C ALA A 19 18.62 -52.50 16.99
N ALA A 20 18.25 -52.48 15.70
CA ALA A 20 18.42 -53.63 14.80
C ALA A 20 18.05 -53.24 13.36
N ALA A 21 18.88 -53.66 12.45
CA ALA A 21 18.87 -53.44 11.03
C ALA A 21 17.78 -54.25 10.30
N ALA A 22 17.19 -53.66 9.23
CA ALA A 22 16.71 -54.42 8.10
C ALA A 22 16.80 -53.55 6.84
N ALA A 23 17.63 -53.99 5.90
CA ALA A 23 17.74 -53.43 4.57
C ALA A 23 16.46 -53.70 3.76
N GLY A 24 15.84 -52.66 3.28
CA GLY A 24 14.71 -52.71 2.33
C GLY A 24 14.80 -51.52 1.40
N GLY A 25 15.32 -51.73 0.18
CA GLY A 25 15.44 -50.68 -0.81
C GLY A 25 14.06 -50.21 -1.27
N ALA A 26 13.70 -49.00 -0.92
CA ALA A 26 12.67 -48.24 -1.57
C ALA A 26 13.33 -47.06 -2.30
N ARG A 27 13.36 -47.13 -3.63
CA ARG A 27 13.63 -46.00 -4.48
C ARG A 27 12.56 -44.94 -4.20
N GLY A 28 12.81 -44.11 -3.23
CA GLY A 28 12.04 -42.93 -2.93
C GLY A 28 12.16 -41.97 -4.12
N ALA A 29 11.06 -41.74 -4.81
CA ALA A 29 10.90 -40.66 -5.76
C ALA A 29 11.37 -39.36 -5.04
N ALA A 30 12.47 -38.81 -5.50
CA ALA A 30 12.91 -37.48 -5.14
C ALA A 30 11.84 -36.50 -5.66
N GLY A 31 10.83 -36.27 -4.84
CA GLY A 31 9.94 -35.14 -5.01
C GLY A 31 10.82 -33.89 -5.00
N GLY A 32 11.04 -33.32 -6.18
CA GLY A 32 11.79 -32.10 -6.31
C GLY A 32 11.12 -31.02 -5.48
N ALA A 33 11.66 -30.77 -4.29
CA ALA A 33 11.33 -29.56 -3.54
C ALA A 33 11.65 -28.40 -4.49
N ARG A 34 10.61 -27.84 -5.08
CA ARG A 34 10.69 -26.60 -5.86
C ARG A 34 11.39 -25.61 -4.94
N ARG A 35 12.66 -25.34 -5.20
CA ARG A 35 13.39 -24.30 -4.46
C ARG A 35 12.56 -23.05 -4.58
N GLN A 36 11.90 -22.65 -3.49
CA GLN A 36 11.25 -21.35 -3.42
C GLN A 36 12.35 -20.34 -3.77
N GLY A 37 12.17 -19.65 -4.91
CA GLY A 37 13.14 -18.69 -5.38
C GLY A 37 13.37 -17.66 -4.27
N ALA A 38 14.60 -17.18 -4.13
CA ALA A 38 14.90 -16.10 -3.19
C ALA A 38 14.01 -14.89 -3.47
N ALA A 39 13.54 -14.23 -2.43
CA ALA A 39 12.74 -13.02 -2.58
C ALA A 39 13.53 -11.97 -3.36
N ALA A 40 12.90 -11.41 -4.38
CA ALA A 40 13.46 -10.34 -5.19
C ALA A 40 12.93 -8.99 -4.71
N VAL A 41 13.80 -7.99 -4.77
CA VAL A 41 13.49 -6.61 -4.43
C VAL A 41 13.21 -5.83 -5.71
N TYR A 42 12.10 -5.08 -5.71
CA TYR A 42 11.70 -4.19 -6.79
C TYR A 42 11.59 -2.78 -6.25
N ARG A 43 12.34 -1.84 -6.83
CA ARG A 43 12.27 -0.43 -6.48
C ARG A 43 11.38 0.34 -7.45
N LEU A 44 10.53 1.20 -6.92
CA LEU A 44 9.64 2.04 -7.70
C LEU A 44 10.46 3.01 -8.59
N ASP A 45 10.04 3.12 -9.83
CA ASP A 45 10.52 4.10 -10.82
C ASP A 45 9.50 5.25 -10.88
N ALA A 46 9.77 6.32 -10.13
CA ALA A 46 8.84 7.45 -10.02
C ALA A 46 8.60 8.13 -11.36
N ALA A 47 9.60 8.18 -12.25
CA ALA A 47 9.46 8.83 -13.55
C ALA A 47 8.49 8.08 -14.50
N ARG A 48 8.27 6.79 -14.26
CA ARG A 48 7.38 5.92 -15.04
C ARG A 48 6.09 5.56 -14.32
N SER A 49 5.88 6.11 -13.14
CA SER A 49 4.76 5.79 -12.28
C SER A 49 3.85 6.98 -12.07
N LYS A 50 2.58 6.72 -11.74
CA LYS A 50 1.58 7.76 -11.49
C LYS A 50 0.77 7.41 -10.25
N PHE A 51 0.55 8.42 -9.41
CA PHE A 51 -0.45 8.42 -8.34
C PHE A 51 -1.36 9.61 -8.53
N VAL A 52 -2.67 9.38 -8.59
CA VAL A 52 -3.67 10.43 -8.78
C VAL A 52 -4.78 10.25 -7.75
N ILE A 53 -5.11 11.33 -7.08
CA ILE A 53 -6.23 11.44 -6.16
C ILE A 53 -7.31 12.28 -6.83
N ARG A 54 -8.51 11.73 -6.98
CA ARG A 54 -9.68 12.47 -7.42
C ARG A 54 -10.54 12.86 -6.22
N ALA A 55 -10.69 14.15 -6.03
CA ALA A 55 -11.57 14.74 -5.05
C ALA A 55 -12.81 15.31 -5.75
N PHE A 56 -13.99 14.84 -5.36
CA PHE A 56 -15.25 15.16 -6.04
C PHE A 56 -15.88 16.41 -5.44
N ALA A 57 -16.42 17.27 -6.33
CA ALA A 57 -17.27 18.37 -5.92
C ALA A 57 -18.56 17.85 -5.29
N GLY A 58 -19.03 18.53 -4.26
CA GLY A 58 -20.26 18.22 -3.50
C GLY A 58 -20.91 19.50 -2.96
N GLY A 59 -21.94 19.31 -2.12
CA GLY A 59 -22.74 20.42 -1.57
C GLY A 59 -23.90 20.82 -2.46
N PRO A 60 -24.76 21.77 -2.03
CA PRO A 60 -25.97 22.17 -2.76
C PRO A 60 -25.70 22.71 -4.17
N LEU A 61 -24.58 23.40 -4.36
CA LEU A 61 -24.17 23.96 -5.64
C LEU A 61 -23.01 23.22 -6.30
N TRP A 62 -22.93 21.89 -6.10
CA TRP A 62 -21.85 21.05 -6.61
C TRP A 62 -21.60 21.22 -8.12
N PHE A 63 -22.64 21.50 -8.90
CA PHE A 63 -22.57 21.70 -10.35
C PHE A 63 -21.84 23.01 -10.76
N LYS A 64 -21.59 23.91 -9.81
CA LYS A 64 -20.74 25.11 -10.00
C LYS A 64 -19.30 24.86 -9.61
N GLY A 65 -19.00 23.71 -8.99
CA GLY A 65 -17.65 23.31 -8.61
C GLY A 65 -17.02 22.39 -9.65
N HIS A 66 -15.74 22.16 -9.47
CA HIS A 66 -14.99 21.21 -10.28
C HIS A 66 -14.43 20.11 -9.39
N ASP A 67 -14.38 18.88 -9.93
CA ASP A 67 -13.56 17.84 -9.30
C ASP A 67 -12.10 18.25 -9.40
N HIS A 68 -11.30 17.87 -8.42
CA HIS A 68 -9.86 18.06 -8.42
C HIS A 68 -9.15 16.76 -8.81
N LEU A 69 -8.07 16.85 -9.57
CA LEU A 69 -7.16 15.75 -9.87
C LEU A 69 -5.79 16.11 -9.36
N VAL A 70 -5.46 15.59 -8.20
CA VAL A 70 -4.18 15.85 -7.53
C VAL A 70 -3.22 14.71 -7.81
N ALA A 71 -2.06 15.01 -8.38
CA ALA A 71 -1.02 14.03 -8.65
C ALA A 71 0.18 14.23 -7.73
N ALA A 72 0.82 13.13 -7.33
CA ALA A 72 2.09 13.13 -6.61
C ALA A 72 3.24 13.08 -7.62
N SER A 73 4.26 13.94 -7.44
CA SER A 73 5.47 13.94 -8.26
C SER A 73 6.69 13.33 -7.57
N GLU A 74 6.69 13.27 -6.24
CA GLU A 74 7.80 12.71 -5.47
C GLU A 74 7.30 11.58 -4.57
N PHE A 75 7.74 10.36 -4.89
CA PHE A 75 7.45 9.17 -4.08
C PHE A 75 8.53 8.12 -4.27
N THR A 76 8.69 7.28 -3.26
CA THR A 76 9.61 6.14 -3.24
C THR A 76 8.89 4.91 -2.75
N GLY A 77 9.40 3.74 -3.07
CA GLY A 77 8.85 2.51 -2.54
C GLY A 77 9.63 1.29 -2.95
N GLU A 78 9.41 0.24 -2.19
CA GLU A 78 10.06 -1.06 -2.39
C GLU A 78 9.02 -2.17 -2.24
N ALA A 79 8.94 -3.02 -3.24
CA ALA A 79 8.19 -4.26 -3.17
C ALA A 79 9.15 -5.44 -3.09
N ARG A 80 8.88 -6.39 -2.17
CA ARG A 80 9.60 -7.65 -2.07
C ARG A 80 8.63 -8.78 -2.36
N LEU A 81 9.01 -9.68 -3.25
CA LEU A 81 8.16 -10.82 -3.61
C LEU A 81 9.02 -11.97 -4.15
N THR A 82 8.48 -13.18 -4.09
CA THR A 82 9.09 -14.34 -4.73
C THR A 82 8.65 -14.40 -6.21
N PRO A 83 9.59 -14.28 -7.16
CA PRO A 83 9.24 -14.38 -8.58
C PRO A 83 8.52 -15.69 -8.92
N GLY A 84 7.49 -15.61 -9.73
CA GLY A 84 6.69 -16.77 -10.17
C GLY A 84 5.53 -17.15 -9.25
N SER A 85 5.58 -16.84 -7.94
CA SER A 85 4.47 -17.06 -7.00
C SER A 85 3.87 -15.78 -6.45
N VAL A 86 4.63 -14.68 -6.49
CA VAL A 86 4.30 -13.38 -5.87
C VAL A 86 4.04 -13.48 -4.35
N SER A 87 4.29 -14.64 -3.76
CA SER A 87 4.09 -14.90 -2.31
C SER A 87 5.32 -15.60 -1.71
N PRO A 88 5.78 -15.18 -0.54
CA PRO A 88 5.32 -14.04 0.24
C PRO A 88 5.66 -12.71 -0.43
N ALA A 89 4.87 -11.67 -0.14
CA ALA A 89 5.08 -10.34 -0.69
C ALA A 89 4.96 -9.26 0.40
N SER A 90 5.66 -8.15 0.21
CA SER A 90 5.52 -6.95 1.03
C SER A 90 5.72 -5.70 0.21
N LEU A 91 5.11 -4.59 0.63
CA LEU A 91 5.24 -3.27 0.02
C LEU A 91 5.44 -2.21 1.10
N THR A 92 6.40 -1.32 0.85
CA THR A 92 6.52 -0.04 1.54
C THR A 92 6.46 1.07 0.50
N LEU A 93 5.74 2.14 0.79
CA LEU A 93 5.59 3.31 -0.06
C LEU A 93 5.64 4.57 0.81
N ALA A 94 6.35 5.58 0.34
CA ALA A 94 6.34 6.92 0.91
C ALA A 94 6.13 7.94 -0.21
N VAL A 95 5.17 8.83 -0.03
CA VAL A 95 4.86 9.94 -0.92
C VAL A 95 5.10 11.23 -0.17
N ARG A 96 5.90 12.15 -0.74
CA ARG A 96 6.13 13.46 -0.17
C ARG A 96 4.85 14.30 -0.26
N ALA A 97 4.29 14.69 0.86
CA ALA A 97 3.02 15.41 0.92
C ALA A 97 3.05 16.73 0.13
N ALA A 98 4.15 17.49 0.23
CA ALA A 98 4.35 18.75 -0.49
C ALA A 98 4.47 18.58 -2.02
N SER A 99 4.63 17.35 -2.52
CA SER A 99 4.71 17.07 -3.96
C SER A 99 3.36 16.87 -4.63
N LEU A 100 2.27 16.88 -3.85
CA LEU A 100 0.92 16.75 -4.38
C LEU A 100 0.47 18.08 -4.99
N ALA A 101 0.02 18.03 -6.25
CA ALA A 101 -0.41 19.22 -6.97
C ALA A 101 -1.62 18.96 -7.86
N GLU A 102 -2.46 20.00 -8.03
CA GLU A 102 -3.58 20.01 -8.97
C GLU A 102 -3.10 19.93 -10.41
N THR A 103 -3.65 19.00 -11.19
CA THR A 103 -3.23 18.75 -12.57
C THR A 103 -4.29 19.10 -13.63
N ARG A 104 -5.54 19.33 -13.24
CA ARG A 104 -6.60 19.63 -14.22
C ARG A 104 -6.35 20.91 -15.00
N GLU A 105 -6.57 20.82 -16.29
CA GLU A 105 -6.40 21.96 -17.22
C GLU A 105 -7.51 23.01 -17.13
N VAL A 106 -8.64 22.68 -16.46
CA VAL A 106 -9.75 23.62 -16.25
C VAL A 106 -9.35 24.80 -15.34
N PHE A 107 -8.29 24.66 -14.56
CA PHE A 107 -7.77 25.71 -13.68
C PHE A 107 -6.61 26.46 -14.34
N THR A 108 -6.63 27.80 -14.24
CA THR A 108 -5.49 28.64 -14.65
C THR A 108 -4.27 28.39 -13.79
N VAL A 109 -3.11 28.89 -14.20
CA VAL A 109 -1.86 28.79 -13.43
C VAL A 109 -2.01 29.45 -12.05
N GLU A 110 -2.65 30.60 -11.99
CA GLU A 110 -2.89 31.37 -10.76
C GLU A 110 -3.84 30.60 -9.82
N GLN A 111 -4.90 30.01 -10.36
CA GLN A 111 -5.81 29.17 -9.59
C GLN A 111 -5.12 27.93 -9.05
N LYS A 112 -4.30 27.23 -9.86
CA LYS A 112 -3.51 26.10 -9.40
C LYS A 112 -2.54 26.49 -8.30
N LYS A 113 -1.92 27.67 -8.36
CA LYS A 113 -1.03 28.17 -7.31
C LYS A 113 -1.77 28.32 -5.97
N ILE A 114 -2.99 28.87 -6.00
CA ILE A 114 -3.82 29.02 -4.79
C ILE A 114 -4.24 27.64 -4.26
N ILE A 115 -4.75 26.77 -5.12
CA ILE A 115 -5.20 25.42 -4.78
C ILE A 115 -4.04 24.61 -4.17
N ASN A 116 -2.85 24.66 -4.77
CA ASN A 116 -1.69 23.92 -4.29
C ASN A 116 -1.15 24.47 -2.96
N GLY A 117 -1.24 25.78 -2.74
CA GLY A 117 -0.94 26.40 -1.46
C GLY A 117 -1.89 25.90 -0.37
N GLU A 118 -3.20 25.96 -0.61
CA GLU A 118 -4.20 25.47 0.34
C GLU A 118 -4.06 23.96 0.60
N LEU A 119 -3.81 23.17 -0.45
CA LEU A 119 -3.58 21.74 -0.36
C LEU A 119 -2.40 21.42 0.57
N ARG A 120 -1.27 22.11 0.37
CA ARG A 120 -0.05 21.92 1.16
C ARG A 120 -0.20 22.39 2.59
N ASP A 121 -0.72 23.61 2.78
CA ASP A 121 -0.64 24.31 4.06
C ASP A 121 -1.80 23.97 5.00
N ALA A 122 -3.04 23.89 4.47
CA ALA A 122 -4.26 23.69 5.26
C ALA A 122 -4.79 22.25 5.18
N VAL A 123 -4.79 21.63 4.01
CA VAL A 123 -5.39 20.30 3.83
C VAL A 123 -4.46 19.21 4.31
N LEU A 124 -3.21 19.22 3.89
CA LEU A 124 -2.22 18.20 4.23
C LEU A 124 -1.37 18.57 5.44
N GLU A 125 -1.22 19.86 5.75
CA GLU A 125 -0.25 20.38 6.74
C GLU A 125 1.13 19.76 6.49
N ALA A 126 1.64 19.90 5.24
CA ALA A 126 2.78 19.15 4.74
C ALA A 126 4.08 19.42 5.51
N ASP A 127 4.23 20.58 6.14
CA ASP A 127 5.38 20.90 7.01
C ASP A 127 5.36 20.07 8.30
N LYS A 128 4.16 19.77 8.82
CA LYS A 128 3.97 18.95 10.02
C LYS A 128 3.93 17.46 9.72
N TYR A 129 3.37 17.09 8.57
CA TYR A 129 3.19 15.73 8.11
C TYR A 129 3.80 15.58 6.72
N PRO A 130 5.15 15.53 6.62
CA PRO A 130 5.85 15.61 5.33
C PRO A 130 5.64 14.40 4.44
N GLU A 131 5.20 13.28 5.00
CA GLU A 131 5.03 12.03 4.25
C GLU A 131 3.64 11.42 4.42
N ILE A 132 3.16 10.84 3.33
CA ILE A 132 2.04 9.89 3.29
C ILE A 132 2.67 8.53 3.08
N THR A 133 2.43 7.57 3.99
CA THR A 133 3.08 6.27 3.92
C THR A 133 2.07 5.14 3.84
N PHE A 134 2.46 4.06 3.14
CA PHE A 134 1.73 2.80 3.16
C PHE A 134 2.71 1.66 3.45
N ARG A 135 2.34 0.77 4.37
CA ARG A 135 3.08 -0.44 4.69
C ARG A 135 2.14 -1.64 4.70
N SER A 136 2.40 -2.60 3.82
CA SER A 136 1.59 -3.82 3.79
C SER A 136 1.76 -4.65 5.07
N THR A 137 0.66 -5.23 5.54
CA THR A 137 0.61 -6.17 6.67
C THR A 137 0.24 -7.57 6.21
N ASP A 138 -0.61 -7.64 5.19
CA ASP A 138 -1.08 -8.90 4.60
C ASP A 138 -1.21 -8.77 3.08
N VAL A 139 -1.00 -9.88 2.39
CA VAL A 139 -1.08 -9.94 0.94
C VAL A 139 -1.75 -11.25 0.54
N SER A 140 -2.89 -11.15 -0.14
CA SER A 140 -3.57 -12.28 -0.77
C SER A 140 -3.36 -12.22 -2.28
N VAL A 141 -2.92 -13.31 -2.88
CA VAL A 141 -2.54 -13.37 -4.29
C VAL A 141 -3.37 -14.43 -5.01
N GLU A 142 -3.99 -14.04 -6.11
CA GLU A 142 -4.73 -14.92 -7.01
C GLU A 142 -4.10 -14.85 -8.41
N PRO A 143 -3.55 -15.97 -8.95
CA PRO A 143 -3.09 -16.00 -10.34
C PRO A 143 -4.26 -15.71 -11.30
N ALA A 144 -4.01 -14.83 -12.29
CA ALA A 144 -5.03 -14.45 -13.27
C ALA A 144 -4.68 -14.87 -14.72
N GLY A 145 -3.64 -15.72 -14.84
CA GLY A 145 -3.14 -16.27 -16.10
C GLY A 145 -1.87 -15.57 -16.60
N GLY A 146 -0.92 -16.36 -17.09
CA GLY A 146 0.38 -15.89 -17.54
C GLY A 146 1.15 -15.16 -16.42
N ASP A 147 1.59 -13.94 -16.73
CA ASP A 147 2.35 -13.09 -15.82
C ASP A 147 1.46 -12.15 -14.98
N LEU A 148 0.12 -12.31 -15.04
CA LEU A 148 -0.85 -11.44 -14.36
C LEU A 148 -1.32 -12.05 -13.03
N PHE A 149 -1.35 -11.24 -11.99
CA PHE A 149 -1.81 -11.58 -10.65
C PHE A 149 -2.81 -10.53 -10.16
N ARG A 150 -3.89 -10.98 -9.52
CA ARG A 150 -4.80 -10.13 -8.74
C ARG A 150 -4.41 -10.24 -7.29
N ILE A 151 -4.20 -9.09 -6.67
CA ILE A 151 -3.70 -9.00 -5.29
C ILE A 151 -4.68 -8.18 -4.47
N LYS A 152 -5.02 -8.67 -3.27
CA LYS A 152 -5.58 -7.85 -2.21
C LYS A 152 -4.44 -7.51 -1.25
N LEU A 153 -4.05 -6.25 -1.28
CA LEU A 153 -2.94 -5.73 -0.49
C LEU A 153 -3.50 -5.04 0.74
N GLY A 154 -3.51 -5.72 1.88
CA GLY A 154 -3.86 -5.14 3.17
C GLY A 154 -2.66 -4.44 3.79
N GLY A 155 -2.89 -3.30 4.45
CA GLY A 155 -1.82 -2.56 5.07
C GLY A 155 -2.26 -1.27 5.75
N ASP A 156 -1.30 -0.65 6.40
CA ASP A 156 -1.47 0.57 7.16
C ASP A 156 -1.14 1.79 6.30
N LEU A 157 -2.17 2.56 5.98
CA LEU A 157 -2.06 3.86 5.31
C LEU A 157 -2.00 4.95 6.38
N THR A 158 -0.94 5.75 6.36
CA THR A 158 -0.80 6.93 7.23
C THR A 158 -0.89 8.20 6.40
N LEU A 159 -1.84 9.05 6.75
CA LEU A 159 -2.07 10.36 6.16
C LEU A 159 -2.32 11.36 7.28
N ARG A 160 -1.62 12.51 7.26
CA ARG A 160 -1.75 13.56 8.29
C ARG A 160 -1.57 13.04 9.73
N GLY A 161 -0.62 12.12 9.93
CA GLY A 161 -0.36 11.50 11.23
C GLY A 161 -1.43 10.53 11.72
N VAL A 162 -2.46 10.24 10.91
CA VAL A 162 -3.49 9.26 11.23
C VAL A 162 -3.29 8.00 10.41
N THR A 163 -3.20 6.86 11.08
CA THR A 163 -3.04 5.55 10.44
C THR A 163 -4.37 4.81 10.40
N ARG A 164 -4.68 4.21 9.24
CA ARG A 164 -5.85 3.35 9.01
C ARG A 164 -5.45 2.11 8.24
N HIS A 165 -5.94 0.97 8.68
CA HIS A 165 -5.83 -0.24 7.87
C HIS A 165 -6.69 -0.10 6.61
N THR A 166 -6.10 -0.40 5.46
CA THR A 166 -6.73 -0.23 4.15
C THR A 166 -6.44 -1.44 3.29
N VAL A 167 -7.46 -1.97 2.60
CA VAL A 167 -7.30 -3.06 1.64
C VAL A 167 -7.38 -2.49 0.23
N ILE A 168 -6.32 -2.69 -0.54
CA ILE A 168 -6.16 -2.14 -1.88
C ILE A 168 -6.19 -3.30 -2.89
N PRO A 169 -7.16 -3.32 -3.83
CA PRO A 169 -7.14 -4.24 -4.95
C PRO A 169 -6.07 -3.79 -5.97
N VAL A 170 -5.20 -4.71 -6.36
CA VAL A 170 -4.07 -4.43 -7.26
C VAL A 170 -3.99 -5.51 -8.34
N GLU A 171 -3.85 -5.09 -9.59
CA GLU A 171 -3.40 -5.96 -10.67
C GLU A 171 -1.90 -5.80 -10.85
N VAL A 172 -1.16 -6.90 -10.77
CA VAL A 172 0.29 -6.92 -10.90
C VAL A 172 0.68 -7.77 -12.10
N THR A 173 1.54 -7.22 -12.95
CA THR A 173 2.19 -7.96 -14.03
C THR A 173 3.70 -8.03 -13.75
N LEU A 174 4.28 -9.22 -13.88
CA LEU A 174 5.72 -9.47 -13.73
C LEU A 174 6.30 -9.96 -15.05
N ARG A 175 7.12 -9.17 -15.70
CA ARG A 175 7.75 -9.56 -16.97
C ARG A 175 9.16 -8.95 -17.08
N GLY A 176 10.14 -9.79 -17.44
CA GLY A 176 11.49 -9.32 -17.77
C GLY A 176 12.19 -8.56 -16.64
N GLY A 177 11.92 -8.87 -15.37
CA GLY A 177 12.48 -8.14 -14.22
C GLY A 177 11.78 -6.81 -13.91
N GLU A 178 10.70 -6.49 -14.61
CA GLU A 178 9.84 -5.35 -14.33
C GLU A 178 8.54 -5.82 -13.68
N LEU A 179 8.13 -5.09 -12.63
CA LEU A 179 6.83 -5.19 -11.99
C LEU A 179 6.01 -3.99 -12.41
N ARG A 180 4.79 -4.21 -12.90
CA ARG A 180 3.79 -3.14 -13.07
C ARG A 180 2.58 -3.43 -12.21
N ALA A 181 2.18 -2.46 -11.40
CA ALA A 181 1.04 -2.56 -10.50
C ALA A 181 0.03 -1.46 -10.80
N ARG A 182 -1.24 -1.83 -10.97
CA ARG A 182 -2.35 -0.91 -11.21
C ARG A 182 -3.48 -1.19 -10.25
N GLY A 183 -4.13 -0.13 -9.82
CA GLY A 183 -5.29 -0.27 -8.97
C GLY A 183 -5.97 1.06 -8.69
N GLU A 184 -7.16 0.95 -8.12
CA GLU A 184 -7.88 2.09 -7.57
C GLU A 184 -8.60 1.66 -6.29
N PHE A 185 -8.73 2.59 -5.36
CA PHE A 185 -9.45 2.39 -4.11
C PHE A 185 -9.99 3.72 -3.60
N ASP A 186 -10.93 3.64 -2.68
CA ASP A 186 -11.53 4.81 -2.07
C ASP A 186 -11.07 4.96 -0.64
N ILE A 187 -10.89 6.22 -0.22
CA ILE A 187 -10.70 6.58 1.18
C ILE A 187 -11.71 7.66 1.56
N LYS A 188 -12.03 7.78 2.84
CA LYS A 188 -12.75 8.92 3.38
C LYS A 188 -11.73 9.89 3.98
N ARG A 189 -11.74 11.16 3.52
CA ARG A 189 -10.85 12.19 4.07
C ARG A 189 -11.05 12.36 5.58
N SER A 190 -12.30 12.21 6.07
CA SER A 190 -12.65 12.33 7.49
C SER A 190 -11.96 11.27 8.36
N ASP A 191 -11.73 10.05 7.85
CA ASP A 191 -11.02 8.99 8.57
C ASP A 191 -9.59 9.38 8.92
N PHE A 192 -8.99 10.30 8.14
CA PHE A 192 -7.65 10.84 8.33
C PHE A 192 -7.63 12.26 8.87
N LYS A 193 -8.75 12.76 9.37
CA LYS A 193 -8.91 14.12 9.88
C LYS A 193 -8.50 15.20 8.86
N VAL A 194 -8.61 14.90 7.57
CA VAL A 194 -8.40 15.87 6.49
C VAL A 194 -9.64 16.78 6.42
N PRO A 195 -9.48 18.12 6.54
CA PRO A 195 -10.61 19.04 6.55
C PRO A 195 -11.32 19.07 5.19
N ALA A 196 -12.62 19.40 5.20
CA ALA A 196 -13.33 19.73 3.99
C ALA A 196 -12.94 21.14 3.57
N THR A 197 -12.39 21.27 2.37
CA THR A 197 -12.31 22.57 1.72
C THR A 197 -13.66 22.97 1.14
N ALA A 198 -13.97 24.25 1.17
CA ALA A 198 -15.24 24.77 0.72
C ALA A 198 -15.07 26.11 -0.01
N ALA A 199 -15.88 26.31 -1.04
CA ALA A 199 -15.98 27.56 -1.77
C ALA A 199 -17.42 28.11 -1.72
N PHE A 200 -17.61 29.36 -2.15
CA PHE A 200 -18.91 30.03 -2.21
C PHE A 200 -19.70 29.93 -0.90
N HIS A 201 -19.08 30.36 0.22
CA HIS A 201 -19.67 30.31 1.56
C HIS A 201 -20.14 28.89 1.98
N GLY A 202 -19.40 27.85 1.56
CA GLY A 202 -19.69 26.47 1.93
C GLY A 202 -20.75 25.75 1.09
N THR A 203 -21.28 26.40 0.04
CA THR A 203 -22.27 25.78 -0.87
C THR A 203 -21.64 24.81 -1.87
N VAL A 204 -20.35 24.94 -2.15
CA VAL A 204 -19.53 23.95 -2.87
C VAL A 204 -18.47 23.41 -1.89
N ARG A 205 -18.37 22.10 -1.78
CA ARG A 205 -17.45 21.42 -0.85
C ARG A 205 -16.79 20.25 -1.55
N VAL A 206 -15.65 19.82 -1.04
CA VAL A 206 -15.06 18.53 -1.41
C VAL A 206 -15.82 17.41 -0.65
N ARG A 207 -16.27 16.40 -1.40
CA ARG A 207 -16.92 15.20 -0.80
C ARG A 207 -15.98 14.49 0.15
N ASP A 208 -16.56 13.71 1.06
CA ASP A 208 -15.77 12.92 2.01
C ASP A 208 -14.99 11.78 1.32
N ARG A 209 -15.61 11.15 0.33
CA ARG A 209 -14.98 10.08 -0.46
C ARG A 209 -14.00 10.66 -1.47
N LEU A 210 -12.77 10.17 -1.41
CA LEU A 210 -11.71 10.42 -2.38
C LEU A 210 -11.39 9.12 -3.10
N LYS A 211 -11.14 9.20 -4.40
CA LYS A 211 -10.68 8.05 -5.19
C LYS A 211 -9.18 8.17 -5.44
N VAL A 212 -8.43 7.15 -5.08
CA VAL A 212 -7.00 7.05 -5.35
C VAL A 212 -6.80 6.04 -6.47
N SER A 213 -6.06 6.40 -7.50
CA SER A 213 -5.68 5.52 -8.60
C SER A 213 -4.16 5.57 -8.80
N PHE A 214 -3.59 4.45 -9.22
CA PHE A 214 -2.16 4.36 -9.47
C PHE A 214 -1.83 3.43 -10.64
N ASP A 215 -0.73 3.75 -11.31
CA ASP A 215 -0.05 2.92 -12.30
C ASP A 215 1.44 2.99 -11.99
N ILE A 216 1.97 1.95 -11.38
CA ILE A 216 3.32 1.91 -10.81
C ILE A 216 4.17 0.97 -11.64
N VAL A 217 5.37 1.42 -11.95
CA VAL A 217 6.44 0.60 -12.52
C VAL A 217 7.55 0.47 -11.48
N ALA A 218 8.02 -0.76 -11.26
CA ALA A 218 9.16 -1.03 -10.39
C ALA A 218 10.12 -1.99 -11.08
N ARG A 219 11.42 -1.83 -10.82
CA ARG A 219 12.48 -2.65 -11.41
C ARG A 219 13.17 -3.47 -10.35
N ARG A 220 13.52 -4.69 -10.74
CA ARG A 220 14.31 -5.57 -9.90
C ARG A 220 15.71 -4.98 -9.70
N THR A 221 16.15 -4.93 -8.43
CA THR A 221 17.50 -4.49 -8.05
C THR A 221 18.40 -5.69 -7.78
#